data_4d229a9c8f63b991bee80f242608db04
#
_entry.id   4d229a9c8f63b991bee80f242608db04
#
_cell.length_a   1.000
_cell.length_b   1.000
_cell.length_c   1.000
_cell.angle_alpha   90.00
_cell.angle_beta   90.00
_cell.angle_gamma   90.00
#
_symmetry.space_group_name_H-M   'P 1'
#
loop_
_entity.id
_entity.type
_entity.pdbx_description
1 polymer ?
#
loop_
_entity_poly.entity_id
_entity_poly.type
_entity_poly.pdbx_seq_one_letter_code
_entity_poly.pdbx_strand_id
1 'polypeptide(L)'
;MKRLNIIFISLLAMVCTVLSCSDDSVENKDIQKIDPVGQLEVYKTSREKEILVKFIRTNYVKDIQIEIAYRNTESGENGEWTTIVLNGDNYKYGGNYLLQVPTEGTYEVAITLIGANELRSESKSQLASTFEYVKTSMFDCAHSMMTCVIKYYYHKGPRTCWQTYYPKEQGYWDGDAVVWGQGGGLSAFVALREASVDTEQEEYYRSLEDDMFKGIQHFWVTDHGRTAYSVYPDSGNDRFYDDNVWIGLDMAKWYAISKDVRYLNQAKAVWDYLSQYGWDNTCGGGVHWKELNEPSKSKHTCSTAPTGVLSCKLYQLTHEQKYLDKAIECFNWLQAYMQDPSDHLYYDNVSPDPEDPTQPGRMETNKYSYNSGQPLQLACLLYKITKNESYLTAA
;
A
#
# COMPACT_ATOMS: atom_id res chain seq x y z
N MET A 1 -21.30 -17.21 31.31
CA MET A 1 -20.09 -16.35 31.41
C MET A 1 -18.93 -16.97 32.19
N LYS A 2 -19.03 -18.09 32.90
CA LYS A 2 -17.87 -18.71 33.61
C LYS A 2 -17.07 -19.76 32.82
N ARG A 3 -17.54 -20.20 31.65
CA ARG A 3 -16.81 -21.19 30.82
C ARG A 3 -15.87 -20.57 29.75
N LEU A 4 -16.02 -19.29 29.43
CA LEU A 4 -15.16 -18.62 28.43
C LEU A 4 -13.80 -18.21 29.01
N ASN A 5 -13.72 -17.93 30.31
CA ASN A 5 -12.46 -17.51 30.95
C ASN A 5 -11.46 -18.66 31.19
N ILE A 6 -11.93 -19.91 31.21
CA ILE A 6 -11.04 -21.07 31.41
C ILE A 6 -10.32 -21.45 30.11
N ILE A 7 -10.96 -21.22 28.96
CA ILE A 7 -10.34 -21.50 27.65
C ILE A 7 -9.27 -20.44 27.32
N PHE A 8 -9.46 -19.19 27.74
CA PHE A 8 -8.48 -18.12 27.52
C PHE A 8 -7.22 -18.28 28.40
N ILE A 9 -7.38 -18.78 29.63
CA ILE A 9 -6.26 -19.02 30.55
C ILE A 9 -5.45 -20.23 30.10
N SER A 10 -6.09 -21.28 29.58
CA SER A 10 -5.38 -22.45 29.03
C SER A 10 -4.66 -22.16 27.71
N LEU A 11 -5.19 -21.26 26.86
CA LEU A 11 -4.48 -20.82 25.64
C LEU A 11 -3.28 -19.91 25.97
N LEU A 12 -3.41 -19.04 26.97
CA LEU A 12 -2.33 -18.17 27.42
C LEU A 12 -1.20 -18.97 28.13
N ALA A 13 -1.57 -20.00 28.87
CA ALA A 13 -0.60 -20.92 29.48
C ALA A 13 0.12 -21.78 28.43
N MET A 14 -0.53 -22.15 27.33
CA MET A 14 0.08 -22.91 26.24
C MET A 14 1.02 -22.05 25.38
N VAL A 15 0.74 -20.74 25.25
CA VAL A 15 1.62 -19.79 24.55
C VAL A 15 2.84 -19.42 25.42
N CYS A 16 2.69 -19.37 26.76
CA CYS A 16 3.82 -19.11 27.66
C CYS A 16 4.77 -20.32 27.83
N THR A 17 4.31 -21.55 27.59
CA THR A 17 5.17 -22.74 27.64
C THR A 17 5.98 -22.95 26.36
N VAL A 18 5.64 -22.28 25.24
CA VAL A 18 6.40 -22.34 23.99
C VAL A 18 7.50 -21.24 23.93
N LEU A 19 7.49 -20.27 24.85
CA LEU A 19 8.47 -19.18 24.92
C LEU A 19 9.57 -19.38 25.98
N SER A 20 9.59 -20.51 26.66
CA SER A 20 10.75 -20.95 27.46
C SER A 20 11.68 -21.77 26.56
N CYS A 21 12.31 -21.15 25.58
CA CYS A 21 13.51 -21.69 24.97
C CYS A 21 14.62 -21.62 26.03
N SER A 22 14.82 -22.71 26.76
CA SER A 22 16.10 -22.98 27.37
C SER A 22 17.17 -22.97 26.27
N ASP A 23 18.28 -22.33 26.52
CA ASP A 23 19.43 -22.24 25.60
C ASP A 23 20.21 -23.58 25.66
N ASP A 24 19.48 -24.71 25.46
CA ASP A 24 20.05 -26.04 25.39
C ASP A 24 20.67 -26.26 24.03
N SER A 25 21.80 -25.58 23.79
CA SER A 25 22.66 -25.90 22.65
C SER A 25 23.36 -27.24 22.95
N VAL A 26 22.96 -28.28 22.23
CA VAL A 26 23.68 -29.56 22.30
C VAL A 26 25.07 -29.36 21.69
N GLU A 27 26.13 -29.71 22.45
CA GLU A 27 27.48 -29.63 21.89
C GLU A 27 27.66 -30.65 20.75
N ASN A 28 28.27 -30.22 19.65
CA ASN A 28 28.43 -31.01 18.42
C ASN A 28 29.19 -32.32 18.61
N LYS A 29 29.99 -32.45 19.66
CA LYS A 29 30.87 -33.63 19.91
C LYS A 29 30.12 -34.92 20.26
N ASP A 30 28.90 -34.80 20.78
CA ASP A 30 28.12 -35.93 21.28
C ASP A 30 26.99 -36.36 20.34
N ILE A 31 26.89 -35.70 19.18
CA ILE A 31 25.80 -35.97 18.21
C ILE A 31 26.16 -37.14 17.33
N GLN A 32 25.27 -38.13 17.31
CA GLN A 32 25.37 -39.29 16.40
C GLN A 32 24.58 -39.13 15.09
N LYS A 33 23.70 -38.14 15.01
CA LYS A 33 22.88 -37.86 13.82
C LYS A 33 22.56 -36.36 13.76
N ILE A 34 22.65 -35.78 12.57
CA ILE A 34 22.19 -34.43 12.28
C ILE A 34 20.91 -34.51 11.44
N ASP A 35 19.84 -33.87 11.93
CA ASP A 35 18.61 -33.77 11.16
C ASP A 35 18.80 -32.80 9.99
N PRO A 36 18.22 -33.09 8.79
CA PRO A 36 18.27 -32.19 7.67
C PRO A 36 17.54 -30.87 7.98
N VAL A 37 17.73 -29.86 7.14
CA VAL A 37 16.90 -28.63 7.21
C VAL A 37 15.43 -28.97 7.17
N GLY A 38 14.60 -28.35 8.01
CA GLY A 38 13.16 -28.60 8.05
C GLY A 38 12.46 -28.14 6.77
N GLN A 39 12.86 -26.99 6.26
CA GLN A 39 12.33 -26.38 5.05
C GLN A 39 13.46 -25.83 4.19
N LEU A 40 13.35 -26.01 2.88
CA LEU A 40 14.19 -25.41 1.86
C LEU A 40 13.26 -24.78 0.81
N GLU A 41 13.48 -23.52 0.51
CA GLU A 41 12.81 -22.79 -0.57
C GLU A 41 13.86 -22.08 -1.40
N VAL A 42 13.77 -22.18 -2.72
CA VAL A 42 14.75 -21.62 -3.65
C VAL A 42 14.00 -20.76 -4.66
N TYR A 43 14.35 -19.49 -4.74
CA TYR A 43 13.64 -18.54 -5.58
C TYR A 43 14.59 -17.79 -6.51
N LYS A 44 14.11 -17.44 -7.69
CA LYS A 44 14.71 -16.42 -8.53
C LYS A 44 14.64 -15.07 -7.80
N THR A 45 15.71 -14.28 -7.88
CA THR A 45 15.69 -12.87 -7.48
C THR A 45 15.42 -11.96 -8.68
N SER A 46 15.32 -10.66 -8.45
CA SER A 46 15.24 -9.67 -9.53
C SER A 46 16.60 -9.38 -10.19
N ARG A 47 17.68 -9.96 -9.68
CA ARG A 47 19.04 -9.79 -10.24
C ARG A 47 19.39 -10.94 -11.15
N GLU A 48 20.18 -10.62 -12.18
CA GLU A 48 20.74 -11.63 -13.09
C GLU A 48 21.62 -12.60 -12.32
N LYS A 49 21.54 -13.89 -12.66
CA LYS A 49 22.41 -14.94 -12.12
C LYS A 49 22.42 -15.02 -10.59
N GLU A 50 21.32 -14.65 -9.94
CA GLU A 50 21.19 -14.68 -8.49
C GLU A 50 19.96 -15.50 -8.08
N ILE A 51 20.16 -16.40 -7.13
CA ILE A 51 19.11 -17.26 -6.53
C ILE A 51 19.06 -16.97 -5.04
N LEU A 52 17.87 -16.72 -4.51
CA LEU A 52 17.64 -16.67 -3.07
C LEU A 52 17.41 -18.09 -2.54
N VAL A 53 18.29 -18.53 -1.67
CA VAL A 53 18.19 -19.80 -0.94
C VAL A 53 17.71 -19.48 0.47
N LYS A 54 16.50 -19.92 0.81
CA LYS A 54 15.89 -19.74 2.12
C LYS A 54 15.72 -21.10 2.78
N PHE A 55 16.10 -21.22 4.03
CA PHE A 55 16.00 -22.47 4.76
C PHE A 55 15.69 -22.25 6.24
N ILE A 56 15.04 -23.26 6.83
CA ILE A 56 14.74 -23.31 8.26
C ILE A 56 15.39 -24.56 8.83
N ARG A 57 16.13 -24.42 9.94
CA ARG A 57 16.72 -25.55 10.64
C ARG A 57 15.70 -26.21 11.54
N THR A 58 15.69 -27.53 11.59
CA THR A 58 14.83 -28.30 12.50
C THR A 58 15.27 -28.13 13.93
N ASN A 59 16.59 -28.22 14.18
CA ASN A 59 17.21 -28.08 15.49
C ASN A 59 18.46 -27.21 15.40
N TYR A 60 18.76 -26.50 16.48
CA TYR A 60 20.04 -25.81 16.61
C TYR A 60 21.09 -26.74 17.20
N VAL A 61 22.14 -26.96 16.44
CA VAL A 61 23.36 -27.60 16.87
C VAL A 61 24.48 -26.60 16.68
N LYS A 62 25.28 -26.36 17.71
CA LYS A 62 26.39 -25.42 17.69
C LYS A 62 27.58 -26.00 16.89
N ASP A 63 28.41 -25.12 16.36
CA ASP A 63 29.67 -25.47 15.66
C ASP A 63 29.46 -26.39 14.44
N ILE A 64 28.32 -26.30 13.74
CA ILE A 64 28.11 -26.99 12.46
C ILE A 64 28.38 -26.05 11.28
N GLN A 65 28.65 -26.68 10.15
CA GLN A 65 28.72 -26.01 8.85
C GLN A 65 27.45 -26.26 8.04
N ILE A 66 27.11 -25.31 7.19
CA ILE A 66 26.02 -25.46 6.21
C ILE A 66 26.65 -25.47 4.83
N GLU A 67 26.56 -26.60 4.17
CA GLU A 67 26.97 -26.71 2.78
C GLU A 67 25.80 -26.41 1.86
N ILE A 68 25.95 -25.43 0.98
CA ILE A 68 25.07 -25.14 -0.13
C ILE A 68 25.75 -25.63 -1.39
N ALA A 69 25.20 -26.68 -2.00
CA ALA A 69 25.70 -27.24 -3.24
C ALA A 69 24.75 -26.85 -4.38
N TYR A 70 25.28 -26.52 -5.54
CA TYR A 70 24.47 -26.24 -6.73
C TYR A 70 25.10 -26.75 -8.00
N ARG A 71 24.26 -27.12 -8.98
CA ARG A 71 24.69 -27.50 -10.32
C ARG A 71 23.69 -27.01 -11.38
N ASN A 72 24.19 -26.69 -12.56
CA ASN A 72 23.34 -26.39 -13.71
C ASN A 72 22.76 -27.69 -14.29
N THR A 73 21.43 -27.82 -14.33
CA THR A 73 20.74 -29.00 -14.83
C THR A 73 20.69 -29.08 -16.35
N GLU A 74 20.93 -27.98 -17.06
CA GLU A 74 20.98 -27.94 -18.53
C GLU A 74 22.28 -28.52 -19.08
N SER A 75 23.29 -28.69 -18.22
CA SER A 75 24.57 -29.35 -18.57
C SER A 75 24.50 -30.88 -18.61
N GLY A 76 23.29 -31.46 -18.49
CA GLY A 76 23.04 -32.89 -18.47
C GLY A 76 23.20 -33.54 -17.08
N GLU A 77 22.98 -34.86 -16.99
CA GLU A 77 23.01 -35.59 -15.69
C GLU A 77 24.38 -35.56 -14.99
N ASN A 78 25.44 -35.14 -15.68
CA ASN A 78 26.82 -35.08 -15.18
C ASN A 78 27.30 -33.64 -14.84
N GLY A 79 26.40 -32.69 -14.64
CA GLY A 79 26.80 -31.36 -14.18
C GLY A 79 27.58 -31.41 -12.86
N GLU A 80 28.78 -30.81 -12.84
CA GLU A 80 29.59 -30.77 -11.61
C GLU A 80 28.91 -29.93 -10.54
N TRP A 81 28.93 -30.45 -9.30
CA TRP A 81 28.45 -29.72 -8.15
C TRP A 81 29.49 -28.67 -7.70
N THR A 82 29.06 -27.44 -7.55
CA THR A 82 29.82 -26.38 -6.89
C THR A 82 29.30 -26.21 -5.48
N THR A 83 30.19 -26.09 -4.50
CA THR A 83 29.82 -26.02 -3.07
C THR A 83 30.30 -24.73 -2.44
N ILE A 84 29.48 -24.21 -1.54
CA ILE A 84 29.75 -23.09 -0.65
C ILE A 84 29.50 -23.55 0.76
N VAL A 85 30.44 -23.27 1.67
CA VAL A 85 30.33 -23.65 3.07
C VAL A 85 30.16 -22.39 3.93
N LEU A 86 29.08 -22.38 4.73
CA LEU A 86 28.74 -21.29 5.65
C LEU A 86 28.94 -21.74 7.08
N ASN A 87 29.27 -20.79 7.97
CA ASN A 87 29.26 -21.03 9.41
C ASN A 87 27.80 -21.11 9.90
N GLY A 88 27.38 -22.26 10.42
CA GLY A 88 26.02 -22.52 10.86
C GLY A 88 25.58 -21.74 12.08
N ASP A 89 26.48 -21.21 12.88
CA ASP A 89 26.14 -20.38 14.03
C ASP A 89 25.57 -19.00 13.62
N ASN A 90 25.92 -18.53 12.42
CA ASN A 90 25.32 -17.34 11.84
C ASN A 90 23.87 -17.56 11.36
N TYR A 91 23.44 -18.82 11.32
CA TYR A 91 22.12 -19.25 10.83
C TYR A 91 21.44 -20.17 11.86
N LYS A 92 21.42 -19.76 13.13
CA LYS A 92 20.93 -20.55 14.28
C LYS A 92 19.57 -21.22 14.02
N TYR A 93 18.63 -20.49 13.44
CA TYR A 93 17.26 -20.97 13.16
C TYR A 93 16.98 -21.17 11.67
N GLY A 94 17.97 -20.94 10.81
CA GLY A 94 17.84 -20.83 9.38
C GLY A 94 18.11 -19.41 8.90
N GLY A 95 17.89 -19.14 7.64
CA GLY A 95 18.13 -17.82 7.06
C GLY A 95 18.00 -17.77 5.55
N ASN A 96 18.45 -16.67 5.01
CA ASN A 96 18.47 -16.38 3.58
C ASN A 96 19.91 -16.25 3.11
N TYR A 97 20.24 -16.89 2.01
CA TYR A 97 21.53 -16.77 1.34
C TYR A 97 21.33 -16.39 -0.12
N LEU A 98 22.03 -15.38 -0.61
CA LEU A 98 22.01 -14.98 -2.00
C LEU A 98 23.13 -15.72 -2.75
N LEU A 99 22.76 -16.72 -3.52
CA LEU A 99 23.64 -17.55 -4.31
C LEU A 99 23.89 -16.89 -5.67
N GLN A 100 25.15 -16.57 -5.99
CA GLN A 100 25.56 -16.13 -7.31
C GLN A 100 25.95 -17.35 -8.16
N VAL A 101 25.34 -17.47 -9.33
CA VAL A 101 25.64 -18.55 -10.29
C VAL A 101 26.35 -18.00 -11.53
N PRO A 102 27.19 -18.81 -12.19
CA PRO A 102 28.05 -18.29 -13.27
C PRO A 102 27.30 -17.93 -14.56
N THR A 103 26.21 -18.62 -14.84
CA THR A 103 25.42 -18.46 -16.06
C THR A 103 23.93 -18.40 -15.74
N GLU A 104 23.13 -17.86 -16.66
CA GLU A 104 21.68 -18.07 -16.65
C GLU A 104 21.39 -19.55 -16.90
N GLY A 105 20.33 -20.07 -16.31
CA GLY A 105 19.92 -21.47 -16.48
C GLY A 105 19.05 -21.99 -15.34
N THR A 106 18.77 -23.26 -15.36
CA THR A 106 18.07 -23.97 -14.29
C THR A 106 19.09 -24.69 -13.41
N TYR A 107 19.03 -24.43 -12.13
CA TYR A 107 19.95 -24.99 -11.14
C TYR A 107 19.22 -25.89 -10.15
N GLU A 108 19.83 -27.04 -9.83
CA GLU A 108 19.51 -27.78 -8.63
C GLU A 108 20.35 -27.21 -7.48
N VAL A 109 19.71 -26.82 -6.40
CA VAL A 109 20.35 -26.29 -5.21
C VAL A 109 20.03 -27.21 -4.04
N ALA A 110 21.06 -27.64 -3.33
CA ALA A 110 20.95 -28.59 -2.24
C ALA A 110 21.58 -28.01 -0.96
N ILE A 111 21.03 -28.34 0.20
CA ILE A 111 21.58 -27.99 1.52
C ILE A 111 21.85 -29.27 2.33
N THR A 112 23.05 -29.32 2.88
CA THR A 112 23.50 -30.35 3.80
C THR A 112 24.09 -29.71 5.05
N LEU A 113 23.75 -30.20 6.23
CA LEU A 113 24.36 -29.79 7.49
C LEU A 113 25.53 -30.74 7.81
N ILE A 114 26.67 -30.16 8.20
CA ILE A 114 27.91 -30.90 8.47
C ILE A 114 28.34 -30.59 9.91
N GLY A 115 28.44 -31.62 10.73
CA GLY A 115 28.89 -31.53 12.12
C GLY A 115 30.31 -32.01 12.33
N ALA A 116 30.65 -32.28 13.60
CA ALA A 116 31.93 -32.84 13.98
C ALA A 116 32.18 -34.19 13.31
N ASN A 117 33.47 -34.52 13.08
CA ASN A 117 33.90 -35.78 12.43
C ASN A 117 33.27 -35.98 11.05
N GLU A 118 32.96 -34.91 10.30
CA GLU A 118 32.34 -34.93 8.99
C GLU A 118 30.96 -35.62 8.96
N LEU A 119 30.27 -35.68 10.10
CA LEU A 119 28.91 -36.19 10.18
C LEU A 119 27.98 -35.31 9.33
N ARG A 120 27.26 -35.91 8.39
CA ARG A 120 26.42 -35.17 7.43
C ARG A 120 24.93 -35.50 7.63
N SER A 121 24.08 -34.50 7.53
CA SER A 121 22.63 -34.74 7.41
C SER A 121 22.26 -35.33 6.04
N GLU A 122 21.03 -35.80 5.90
CA GLU A 122 20.44 -35.95 4.56
C GLU A 122 20.40 -34.58 3.86
N SER A 123 20.68 -34.57 2.57
CA SER A 123 20.59 -33.39 1.73
C SER A 123 19.15 -33.11 1.31
N LYS A 124 18.70 -31.88 1.39
CA LYS A 124 17.46 -31.44 0.72
C LYS A 124 17.81 -30.62 -0.51
N SER A 125 17.15 -30.89 -1.63
CA SER A 125 17.34 -30.14 -2.87
C SER A 125 16.04 -29.59 -3.43
N GLN A 126 16.18 -28.51 -4.21
CA GLN A 126 15.09 -27.89 -4.96
C GLN A 126 15.64 -27.25 -6.24
N LEU A 127 14.82 -27.23 -7.28
CA LEU A 127 15.15 -26.58 -8.54
C LEU A 127 14.80 -25.07 -8.48
N ALA A 128 15.68 -24.25 -9.04
CA ALA A 128 15.44 -22.86 -9.31
C ALA A 128 15.97 -22.48 -10.69
N SER A 129 15.27 -21.61 -11.40
CA SER A 129 15.71 -21.13 -12.69
C SER A 129 16.09 -19.65 -12.60
N THR A 130 17.25 -19.30 -13.17
CA THR A 130 17.62 -17.93 -13.45
C THR A 130 17.34 -17.70 -14.93
N PHE A 131 16.26 -17.07 -15.28
CA PHE A 131 16.03 -16.66 -16.66
C PHE A 131 16.66 -15.31 -16.92
N GLU A 132 16.99 -15.04 -18.18
CA GLU A 132 17.37 -13.70 -18.60
C GLU A 132 16.34 -12.69 -18.08
N TYR A 133 16.79 -11.75 -17.26
CA TYR A 133 15.93 -10.69 -16.78
C TYR A 133 15.63 -9.77 -17.96
N VAL A 134 14.46 -9.95 -18.56
CA VAL A 134 13.94 -8.96 -19.49
C VAL A 134 13.70 -7.69 -18.66
N LYS A 135 14.52 -6.70 -18.87
CA LYS A 135 14.41 -5.39 -18.22
C LYS A 135 13.14 -4.72 -18.73
N THR A 136 12.02 -5.11 -18.12
CA THR A 136 10.72 -4.49 -18.38
C THR A 136 10.69 -3.14 -17.66
N SER A 137 10.32 -2.09 -18.36
CA SER A 137 10.16 -0.79 -17.71
C SER A 137 9.06 -0.86 -16.64
N MET A 138 9.16 -0.01 -15.61
CA MET A 138 8.10 0.07 -14.59
C MET A 138 6.76 0.45 -15.21
N PHE A 139 6.79 1.24 -16.29
CA PHE A 139 5.57 1.57 -17.06
C PHE A 139 4.98 0.32 -17.72
N ASP A 140 5.78 -0.52 -18.39
CA ASP A 140 5.28 -1.74 -19.04
C ASP A 140 4.70 -2.72 -18.04
N CYS A 141 5.32 -2.86 -16.87
CA CYS A 141 4.77 -3.66 -15.76
C CYS A 141 3.40 -3.11 -15.31
N ALA A 142 3.31 -1.81 -15.06
CA ALA A 142 2.08 -1.17 -14.63
C ALA A 142 1.00 -1.23 -15.71
N HIS A 143 1.35 -1.03 -16.99
CA HIS A 143 0.44 -1.19 -18.13
C HIS A 143 -0.10 -2.62 -18.22
N SER A 144 0.77 -3.63 -18.11
CA SER A 144 0.36 -5.04 -18.12
C SER A 144 -0.58 -5.38 -16.96
N MET A 145 -0.30 -4.88 -15.77
CA MET A 145 -1.18 -5.03 -14.60
C MET A 145 -2.54 -4.35 -14.83
N MET A 146 -2.55 -3.10 -15.30
CA MET A 146 -3.79 -2.36 -15.54
C MET A 146 -4.65 -3.01 -16.61
N THR A 147 -4.06 -3.51 -17.70
CA THR A 147 -4.83 -4.23 -18.73
C THR A 147 -5.49 -5.50 -18.20
N CYS A 148 -4.81 -6.22 -17.31
CA CYS A 148 -5.40 -7.36 -16.60
C CYS A 148 -6.52 -6.93 -15.65
N VAL A 149 -6.33 -5.87 -14.87
CA VAL A 149 -7.34 -5.35 -13.95
C VAL A 149 -8.57 -4.86 -14.72
N ILE A 150 -8.38 -4.12 -15.80
CA ILE A 150 -9.50 -3.69 -16.67
C ILE A 150 -10.23 -4.90 -17.24
N LYS A 151 -9.49 -5.90 -17.76
CA LYS A 151 -10.09 -7.09 -18.37
C LYS A 151 -11.00 -7.86 -17.40
N TYR A 152 -10.62 -7.97 -16.16
CA TYR A 152 -11.27 -8.87 -15.20
C TYR A 152 -12.21 -8.13 -14.23
N TYR A 153 -11.92 -6.89 -13.87
CA TYR A 153 -12.66 -6.15 -12.86
C TYR A 153 -13.46 -4.96 -13.41
N TYR A 154 -13.18 -4.48 -14.63
CA TYR A 154 -13.90 -3.35 -15.20
C TYR A 154 -15.04 -3.84 -16.08
N HIS A 155 -16.26 -3.75 -15.56
CA HIS A 155 -17.43 -4.29 -16.23
C HIS A 155 -18.03 -3.29 -17.22
N LYS A 156 -18.18 -3.68 -18.47
CA LYS A 156 -18.90 -2.94 -19.51
C LYS A 156 -20.38 -3.37 -19.49
N GLY A 157 -21.13 -2.89 -18.51
CA GLY A 157 -22.55 -3.13 -18.36
C GLY A 157 -23.34 -1.83 -18.39
N PRO A 158 -24.57 -1.81 -17.86
CA PRO A 158 -25.36 -0.58 -17.72
C PRO A 158 -24.63 0.51 -16.93
N ARG A 159 -23.82 0.10 -15.95
CA ARG A 159 -22.86 0.91 -15.24
C ARG A 159 -21.47 0.39 -15.58
N THR A 160 -20.70 1.14 -16.35
CA THR A 160 -19.32 0.79 -16.68
C THR A 160 -18.43 1.22 -15.52
N CYS A 161 -18.17 0.32 -14.59
CA CYS A 161 -17.40 0.60 -13.38
C CYS A 161 -16.66 -0.63 -12.84
N TRP A 162 -15.80 -0.42 -11.82
CA TRP A 162 -15.03 -1.49 -11.19
C TRP A 162 -15.92 -2.40 -10.37
N GLN A 163 -15.65 -3.71 -10.45
CA GLN A 163 -16.33 -4.76 -9.71
C GLN A 163 -15.55 -5.17 -8.47
N THR A 164 -16.26 -5.71 -7.48
CA THR A 164 -15.66 -6.12 -6.20
C THR A 164 -14.82 -7.39 -6.32
N TYR A 165 -15.26 -8.37 -7.13
CA TYR A 165 -14.63 -9.69 -7.21
C TYR A 165 -14.48 -10.23 -8.63
N TYR A 166 -13.40 -10.99 -8.82
CA TYR A 166 -13.20 -11.87 -9.97
C TYR A 166 -12.43 -13.13 -9.54
N PRO A 167 -12.83 -14.36 -10.00
CA PRO A 167 -14.11 -14.64 -10.67
C PRO A 167 -15.30 -14.44 -9.72
N LYS A 168 -16.48 -14.24 -10.27
CA LYS A 168 -17.72 -14.19 -9.47
C LYS A 168 -17.94 -15.53 -8.78
N GLU A 169 -17.94 -15.55 -7.45
CA GLU A 169 -18.23 -16.73 -6.66
C GLU A 169 -19.65 -16.63 -6.08
N GLN A 170 -20.37 -17.77 -6.12
CA GLN A 170 -21.73 -17.81 -5.59
C GLN A 170 -21.72 -17.55 -4.07
N GLY A 171 -22.45 -16.55 -3.61
CA GLY A 171 -22.56 -16.18 -2.20
C GLY A 171 -21.71 -15.01 -1.73
N TYR A 172 -20.83 -14.46 -2.59
CA TYR A 172 -20.14 -13.21 -2.33
C TYR A 172 -20.85 -12.02 -3.00
N TRP A 173 -20.62 -10.82 -2.47
CA TRP A 173 -21.06 -9.60 -3.12
C TRP A 173 -20.35 -9.47 -4.49
N ASP A 174 -21.10 -9.67 -5.55
CA ASP A 174 -20.62 -9.64 -6.93
C ASP A 174 -21.00 -8.34 -7.68
N GLY A 175 -21.33 -7.31 -6.91
CA GLY A 175 -21.73 -6.00 -7.44
C GLY A 175 -20.58 -5.06 -7.72
N ASP A 176 -20.95 -3.83 -8.03
CA ASP A 176 -20.01 -2.74 -8.23
C ASP A 176 -19.20 -2.50 -6.96
N ALA A 177 -17.91 -2.23 -7.09
CA ALA A 177 -17.09 -1.83 -5.95
C ALA A 177 -17.61 -0.51 -5.37
N VAL A 178 -17.51 -0.34 -4.06
CA VAL A 178 -17.84 0.94 -3.41
C VAL A 178 -16.93 2.07 -3.92
N VAL A 179 -17.35 3.31 -3.71
CA VAL A 179 -16.65 4.50 -4.24
C VAL A 179 -15.16 4.54 -3.93
N TRP A 180 -14.73 4.06 -2.76
CA TRP A 180 -13.31 3.92 -2.42
C TRP A 180 -12.55 3.03 -3.42
N GLY A 181 -13.11 1.87 -3.76
CA GLY A 181 -12.55 0.97 -4.79
C GLY A 181 -12.57 1.59 -6.19
N GLN A 182 -13.65 2.32 -6.53
CA GLN A 182 -13.74 3.08 -7.78
C GLN A 182 -12.63 4.13 -7.85
N GLY A 183 -12.42 4.90 -6.78
CA GLY A 183 -11.36 5.91 -6.66
C GLY A 183 -9.97 5.31 -6.82
N GLY A 184 -9.68 4.18 -6.17
CA GLY A 184 -8.40 3.47 -6.31
C GLY A 184 -8.11 3.05 -7.76
N GLY A 185 -9.10 2.48 -8.45
CA GLY A 185 -9.00 2.13 -9.87
C GLY A 185 -8.81 3.34 -10.77
N LEU A 186 -9.53 4.43 -10.48
CA LEU A 186 -9.41 5.69 -11.21
C LEU A 186 -8.03 6.33 -11.04
N SER A 187 -7.52 6.38 -9.81
CA SER A 187 -6.19 6.92 -9.50
C SER A 187 -5.08 6.19 -10.26
N ALA A 188 -5.15 4.86 -10.30
CA ALA A 188 -4.21 4.05 -11.07
C ALA A 188 -4.34 4.30 -12.57
N PHE A 189 -5.57 4.41 -13.09
CA PHE A 189 -5.83 4.74 -14.50
C PHE A 189 -5.27 6.12 -14.86
N VAL A 190 -5.57 7.16 -14.09
CA VAL A 190 -5.11 8.54 -14.36
C VAL A 190 -3.59 8.65 -14.27
N ALA A 191 -2.95 7.91 -13.35
CA ALA A 191 -1.49 7.84 -13.26
C ALA A 191 -0.87 7.21 -14.52
N LEU A 192 -1.46 6.13 -15.03
CA LEU A 192 -1.00 5.49 -16.27
C LEU A 192 -1.33 6.31 -17.51
N ARG A 193 -2.47 7.01 -17.52
CA ARG A 193 -2.79 7.96 -18.59
C ARG A 193 -1.74 9.08 -18.67
N GLU A 194 -1.27 9.59 -17.53
CA GLU A 194 -0.16 10.56 -17.50
C GLU A 194 1.15 9.94 -18.03
N ALA A 195 1.50 8.76 -17.53
CA ALA A 195 2.73 8.08 -17.90
C ALA A 195 2.75 7.61 -19.37
N SER A 196 1.58 7.47 -19.99
CA SER A 196 1.44 7.04 -21.39
C SER A 196 1.63 8.16 -22.40
N VAL A 197 1.67 9.43 -21.98
CA VAL A 197 1.86 10.57 -22.90
C VAL A 197 3.15 10.38 -23.69
N ASP A 198 3.06 10.58 -25.00
CA ASP A 198 4.15 10.38 -25.97
C ASP A 198 4.68 8.94 -26.06
N THR A 199 3.91 7.93 -25.61
CA THR A 199 4.21 6.51 -25.79
C THR A 199 3.26 5.82 -26.77
N GLU A 200 3.58 4.59 -27.17
CA GLU A 200 2.71 3.76 -28.03
C GLU A 200 1.37 3.41 -27.36
N GLN A 201 1.30 3.47 -26.03
CA GLN A 201 0.09 3.16 -25.25
C GLN A 201 -0.83 4.36 -25.05
N GLU A 202 -0.47 5.56 -25.49
CA GLU A 202 -1.27 6.76 -25.24
C GLU A 202 -2.70 6.63 -25.79
N GLU A 203 -2.85 6.17 -27.01
CA GLU A 203 -4.18 6.03 -27.63
C GLU A 203 -5.05 4.99 -26.92
N TYR A 204 -4.45 3.92 -26.39
CA TYR A 204 -5.16 2.94 -25.57
C TYR A 204 -5.81 3.60 -24.34
N TYR A 205 -5.05 4.38 -23.56
CA TYR A 205 -5.60 5.06 -22.38
C TYR A 205 -6.59 6.17 -22.76
N ARG A 206 -6.33 6.92 -23.82
CA ARG A 206 -7.28 7.94 -24.32
C ARG A 206 -8.61 7.34 -24.71
N SER A 207 -8.63 6.19 -25.36
CA SER A 207 -9.86 5.50 -25.78
C SER A 207 -10.76 5.07 -24.62
N LEU A 208 -10.20 4.94 -23.40
CA LEU A 208 -10.91 4.53 -22.20
C LEU A 208 -11.42 5.70 -21.34
N GLU A 209 -10.97 6.94 -21.59
CA GLU A 209 -11.26 8.10 -20.76
C GLU A 209 -12.77 8.33 -20.56
N ASP A 210 -13.55 8.27 -21.63
CA ASP A 210 -15.00 8.49 -21.56
C ASP A 210 -15.71 7.41 -20.73
N ASP A 211 -15.31 6.16 -20.86
CA ASP A 211 -15.91 5.05 -20.11
C ASP A 211 -15.58 5.17 -18.62
N MET A 212 -14.31 5.46 -18.28
CA MET A 212 -13.86 5.65 -16.90
C MET A 212 -14.58 6.84 -16.24
N PHE A 213 -14.72 7.94 -16.96
CA PHE A 213 -15.43 9.11 -16.44
C PHE A 213 -16.93 8.81 -16.22
N LYS A 214 -17.59 8.18 -17.19
CA LYS A 214 -19.00 7.79 -17.05
C LYS A 214 -19.21 6.83 -15.88
N GLY A 215 -18.30 5.88 -15.70
CA GLY A 215 -18.37 4.92 -14.60
C GLY A 215 -18.39 5.58 -13.24
N ILE A 216 -17.44 6.47 -12.97
CA ILE A 216 -17.40 7.18 -11.68
C ILE A 216 -18.57 8.16 -11.49
N GLN A 217 -19.17 8.67 -12.57
CA GLN A 217 -20.31 9.57 -12.47
C GLN A 217 -21.59 8.90 -11.92
N HIS A 218 -21.72 7.57 -11.95
CA HIS A 218 -22.82 6.88 -11.25
C HIS A 218 -22.81 7.06 -9.74
N PHE A 219 -21.65 7.42 -9.18
CA PHE A 219 -21.49 7.70 -7.76
C PHE A 219 -21.70 9.19 -7.41
N TRP A 220 -21.75 10.09 -8.42
CA TRP A 220 -21.97 11.53 -8.25
C TRP A 220 -23.48 11.81 -8.14
N VAL A 221 -23.99 11.81 -6.90
CA VAL A 221 -25.44 11.78 -6.64
C VAL A 221 -25.87 13.00 -5.83
N THR A 222 -27.02 13.55 -6.18
CA THR A 222 -27.67 14.62 -5.40
C THR A 222 -28.59 14.01 -4.36
N ASP A 223 -28.35 14.33 -3.10
CA ASP A 223 -29.21 13.96 -1.98
C ASP A 223 -29.22 15.09 -0.94
N HIS A 224 -30.36 15.35 -0.30
CA HIS A 224 -30.55 16.45 0.64
C HIS A 224 -30.06 17.82 0.17
N GLY A 225 -30.21 18.10 -1.14
CA GLY A 225 -29.79 19.35 -1.77
C GLY A 225 -28.27 19.50 -1.96
N ARG A 226 -27.48 18.46 -1.74
CA ARG A 226 -26.03 18.42 -1.94
C ARG A 226 -25.66 17.36 -2.96
N THR A 227 -24.71 17.65 -3.82
CA THR A 227 -24.21 16.70 -4.82
C THR A 227 -22.77 16.33 -4.46
N ALA A 228 -22.52 15.00 -4.34
CA ALA A 228 -21.20 14.46 -3.99
C ALA A 228 -21.09 13.00 -4.41
N TYR A 229 -19.89 12.46 -4.38
CA TYR A 229 -19.67 11.02 -4.53
C TYR A 229 -20.15 10.28 -3.29
N SER A 230 -21.09 9.36 -3.46
CA SER A 230 -21.61 8.48 -2.41
C SER A 230 -20.98 7.09 -2.49
N VAL A 231 -21.02 6.36 -1.36
CA VAL A 231 -20.42 5.02 -1.24
C VAL A 231 -20.96 4.06 -2.31
N TYR A 232 -22.27 4.15 -2.60
CA TYR A 232 -22.93 3.27 -3.56
C TYR A 232 -23.42 4.06 -4.78
N PRO A 233 -23.42 3.44 -5.97
CA PRO A 233 -23.89 4.11 -7.18
C PRO A 233 -25.38 4.39 -7.10
N ASP A 234 -25.82 5.48 -7.73
CA ASP A 234 -27.20 5.91 -7.84
C ASP A 234 -27.95 6.02 -6.48
N SER A 235 -27.21 6.14 -5.37
CA SER A 235 -27.71 6.24 -3.98
C SER A 235 -27.04 7.39 -3.25
N GLY A 236 -27.82 8.26 -2.60
CA GLY A 236 -27.32 9.39 -1.84
C GLY A 236 -26.81 9.04 -0.42
N ASN A 237 -26.87 7.78 -0.03
CA ASN A 237 -26.48 7.35 1.31
C ASN A 237 -24.96 7.28 1.47
N ASP A 238 -24.51 7.60 2.67
CA ASP A 238 -23.12 7.52 3.10
C ASP A 238 -22.14 8.23 2.15
N ARG A 239 -21.70 9.41 2.55
CA ARG A 239 -20.74 10.21 1.82
C ARG A 239 -19.58 10.55 2.73
N PHE A 240 -18.38 10.24 2.26
CA PHE A 240 -17.15 10.51 2.99
C PHE A 240 -16.38 11.62 2.29
N TYR A 241 -15.88 12.59 3.06
CA TYR A 241 -15.15 13.72 2.49
C TYR A 241 -13.78 13.31 1.96
N ASP A 242 -13.13 12.34 2.59
CA ASP A 242 -11.87 11.77 2.11
C ASP A 242 -12.04 11.02 0.79
N ASP A 243 -13.06 10.16 0.64
CA ASP A 243 -13.37 9.50 -0.64
C ASP A 243 -13.55 10.53 -1.78
N ASN A 244 -14.28 11.60 -1.49
CA ASN A 244 -14.56 12.65 -2.47
C ASN A 244 -13.30 13.41 -2.86
N VAL A 245 -12.44 13.78 -1.91
CA VAL A 245 -11.25 14.59 -2.22
C VAL A 245 -10.24 13.82 -3.06
N TRP A 246 -10.08 12.51 -2.86
CA TRP A 246 -9.19 11.70 -3.67
C TRP A 246 -9.63 11.68 -5.13
N ILE A 247 -10.92 11.52 -5.39
CA ILE A 247 -11.47 11.61 -6.76
C ILE A 247 -11.29 13.02 -7.33
N GLY A 248 -11.48 14.07 -6.52
CA GLY A 248 -11.22 15.45 -6.92
C GLY A 248 -9.77 15.69 -7.33
N LEU A 249 -8.81 15.08 -6.64
CA LEU A 249 -7.38 15.13 -6.99
C LEU A 249 -7.09 14.46 -8.33
N ASP A 250 -7.70 13.32 -8.60
CA ASP A 250 -7.60 12.63 -9.88
C ASP A 250 -8.19 13.44 -11.02
N MET A 251 -9.35 14.06 -10.81
CA MET A 251 -9.98 14.94 -11.79
C MET A 251 -9.11 16.16 -12.13
N ALA A 252 -8.50 16.79 -11.12
CA ALA A 252 -7.57 17.91 -11.33
C ALA A 252 -6.33 17.48 -12.13
N LYS A 253 -5.78 16.30 -11.82
CA LYS A 253 -4.67 15.70 -12.54
C LYS A 253 -5.06 15.35 -13.99
N TRP A 254 -6.21 14.75 -14.17
CA TRP A 254 -6.71 14.35 -15.48
C TRP A 254 -6.92 15.55 -16.41
N TYR A 255 -7.48 16.65 -15.87
CA TYR A 255 -7.54 17.91 -16.62
C TYR A 255 -6.16 18.44 -17.01
N ALA A 256 -5.19 18.35 -16.10
CA ALA A 256 -3.83 18.81 -16.39
C ALA A 256 -3.21 18.08 -17.61
N ILE A 257 -3.58 16.81 -17.81
CA ILE A 257 -3.10 15.98 -18.91
C ILE A 257 -3.92 16.21 -20.19
N SER A 258 -5.24 16.05 -20.11
CA SER A 258 -6.14 16.00 -21.28
C SER A 258 -6.61 17.35 -21.76
N LYS A 259 -6.64 18.36 -20.89
CA LYS A 259 -7.30 19.67 -21.07
C LYS A 259 -8.83 19.61 -21.28
N ASP A 260 -9.44 18.46 -21.01
CA ASP A 260 -10.88 18.33 -21.05
C ASP A 260 -11.54 19.01 -19.84
N VAL A 261 -12.30 20.05 -20.13
CA VAL A 261 -12.93 20.89 -19.11
C VAL A 261 -13.92 20.14 -18.20
N ARG A 262 -14.44 18.98 -18.63
CA ARG A 262 -15.29 18.14 -17.77
C ARG A 262 -14.61 17.77 -16.47
N TYR A 263 -13.33 17.41 -16.53
CA TYR A 263 -12.56 17.03 -15.35
C TYR A 263 -12.27 18.22 -14.43
N LEU A 264 -11.97 19.40 -14.99
CA LEU A 264 -11.79 20.60 -14.18
C LEU A 264 -13.09 21.00 -13.47
N ASN A 265 -14.22 20.96 -14.16
CA ASN A 265 -15.52 21.26 -13.58
C ASN A 265 -15.85 20.27 -12.45
N GLN A 266 -15.55 19.00 -12.63
CA GLN A 266 -15.76 17.97 -11.60
C GLN A 266 -14.85 18.19 -10.39
N ALA A 267 -13.57 18.50 -10.60
CA ALA A 267 -12.64 18.82 -9.51
C ALA A 267 -13.10 20.05 -8.70
N LYS A 268 -13.60 21.09 -9.40
CA LYS A 268 -14.19 22.28 -8.76
C LYS A 268 -15.44 21.93 -7.96
N ALA A 269 -16.34 21.15 -8.51
CA ALA A 269 -17.57 20.73 -7.84
C ALA A 269 -17.28 19.92 -6.56
N VAL A 270 -16.29 19.03 -6.60
CA VAL A 270 -15.82 18.31 -5.41
C VAL A 270 -15.26 19.30 -4.38
N TRP A 271 -14.41 20.23 -4.82
CA TRP A 271 -13.84 21.23 -3.90
C TRP A 271 -14.93 22.12 -3.27
N ASP A 272 -15.95 22.52 -4.04
CA ASP A 272 -17.08 23.30 -3.52
C ASP A 272 -17.84 22.49 -2.45
N TYR A 273 -18.07 21.20 -2.67
CA TYR A 273 -18.68 20.31 -1.69
C TYR A 273 -17.85 20.23 -0.38
N LEU A 274 -16.54 20.02 -0.48
CA LEU A 274 -15.64 19.96 0.67
C LEU A 274 -15.62 21.28 1.46
N SER A 275 -15.54 22.39 0.74
CA SER A 275 -15.39 23.72 1.34
C SER A 275 -16.67 24.25 1.98
N GLN A 276 -17.83 23.92 1.40
CA GLN A 276 -19.14 24.39 1.87
C GLN A 276 -19.73 23.52 2.98
N TYR A 277 -19.51 22.20 2.92
CA TYR A 277 -20.17 21.25 3.81
C TYR A 277 -19.22 20.43 4.68
N GLY A 278 -17.97 20.25 4.24
CA GLY A 278 -16.97 19.55 5.00
C GLY A 278 -16.24 20.39 6.04
N TRP A 279 -16.12 21.69 5.79
CA TRP A 279 -15.44 22.64 6.68
C TRP A 279 -16.43 23.42 7.53
N ASP A 280 -16.21 23.49 8.82
CA ASP A 280 -16.89 24.41 9.74
C ASP A 280 -15.95 24.84 10.88
N ASN A 281 -16.45 25.58 11.86
CA ASN A 281 -15.66 26.06 13.00
C ASN A 281 -15.47 25.03 14.13
N THR A 282 -16.01 23.83 14.00
CA THR A 282 -15.80 22.76 14.98
C THR A 282 -14.31 22.41 15.04
N CYS A 283 -13.76 22.17 16.23
CA CYS A 283 -12.32 21.91 16.45
C CYS A 283 -11.39 22.98 15.88
N GLY A 284 -11.81 24.24 15.83
CA GLY A 284 -11.04 25.33 15.24
C GLY A 284 -10.94 25.30 13.72
N GLY A 285 -11.68 24.43 13.03
CA GLY A 285 -11.64 24.24 11.58
C GLY A 285 -11.45 22.78 11.17
N GLY A 286 -10.85 22.59 9.98
CA GLY A 286 -10.63 21.26 9.41
C GLY A 286 -11.84 20.67 8.70
N VAL A 287 -11.62 19.58 7.96
CA VAL A 287 -12.65 18.87 7.21
C VAL A 287 -13.10 17.65 8.00
N HIS A 288 -14.41 17.44 8.10
CA HIS A 288 -15.02 16.24 8.67
C HIS A 288 -14.61 14.98 7.88
N TRP A 289 -14.85 13.82 8.46
CA TRP A 289 -14.65 12.55 7.76
C TRP A 289 -15.88 12.17 6.93
N LYS A 290 -17.06 12.18 7.57
CA LYS A 290 -18.31 11.74 6.97
C LYS A 290 -19.34 12.87 6.97
N GLU A 291 -20.14 12.95 5.93
CA GLU A 291 -21.28 13.87 5.86
C GLU A 291 -22.39 13.36 6.80
N LEU A 292 -23.43 13.37 6.77
CA LEU A 292 -24.62 13.00 7.52
C LEU A 292 -24.37 11.96 8.65
N ASN A 293 -24.92 12.24 9.82
CA ASN A 293 -24.95 11.32 10.98
C ASN A 293 -23.57 10.94 11.56
N GLU A 294 -22.53 11.72 11.30
CA GLU A 294 -21.28 11.61 12.05
C GLU A 294 -21.53 12.06 13.50
N PRO A 295 -21.64 11.14 14.46
CA PRO A 295 -22.01 11.52 15.84
C PRO A 295 -20.90 12.32 16.53
N SER A 296 -19.66 12.08 16.15
CA SER A 296 -18.51 12.70 16.78
C SER A 296 -18.21 14.10 16.25
N LYS A 297 -18.67 14.45 15.04
CA LYS A 297 -18.29 15.64 14.28
C LYS A 297 -16.78 15.86 14.23
N SER A 298 -16.02 14.77 14.28
CA SER A 298 -14.56 14.81 14.28
C SER A 298 -14.00 15.41 13.00
N LYS A 299 -12.83 16.02 13.12
CA LYS A 299 -12.05 16.53 12.00
C LYS A 299 -10.87 15.62 11.75
N HIS A 300 -10.63 15.30 10.48
CA HIS A 300 -9.68 14.27 10.10
C HIS A 300 -8.54 14.81 9.24
N THR A 301 -7.33 14.33 9.52
CA THR A 301 -6.14 14.63 8.71
C THR A 301 -6.30 14.11 7.28
N CYS A 302 -6.85 12.89 7.11
CA CYS A 302 -7.08 12.26 5.80
C CYS A 302 -8.09 13.01 4.90
N SER A 303 -8.94 13.85 5.46
CA SER A 303 -9.85 14.72 4.71
C SER A 303 -9.27 16.12 4.50
N THR A 304 -8.64 16.69 5.55
CA THR A 304 -8.18 18.09 5.54
C THR A 304 -6.93 18.29 4.68
N ALA A 305 -5.92 17.42 4.85
CA ALA A 305 -4.66 17.57 4.11
C ALA A 305 -4.84 17.44 2.59
N PRO A 306 -5.52 16.40 2.06
CA PRO A 306 -5.76 16.31 0.62
C PRO A 306 -6.71 17.40 0.10
N THR A 307 -7.61 17.98 0.94
CA THR A 307 -8.38 19.17 0.54
C THR A 307 -7.45 20.36 0.30
N GLY A 308 -6.44 20.56 1.14
CA GLY A 308 -5.40 21.56 0.92
C GLY A 308 -4.59 21.29 -0.37
N VAL A 309 -4.24 20.02 -0.63
CA VAL A 309 -3.53 19.64 -1.86
C VAL A 309 -4.40 19.88 -3.11
N LEU A 310 -5.69 19.51 -3.09
CA LEU A 310 -6.62 19.80 -4.18
C LEU A 310 -6.73 21.32 -4.41
N SER A 311 -6.80 22.09 -3.34
CA SER A 311 -6.83 23.54 -3.41
C SER A 311 -5.58 24.12 -4.10
N CYS A 312 -4.38 23.65 -3.74
CA CYS A 312 -3.14 24.04 -4.44
C CYS A 312 -3.18 23.69 -5.94
N LYS A 313 -3.65 22.49 -6.29
CA LYS A 313 -3.76 22.07 -7.69
C LYS A 313 -4.76 22.91 -8.46
N LEU A 314 -5.93 23.22 -7.89
CA LEU A 314 -6.92 24.09 -8.51
C LEU A 314 -6.39 25.53 -8.67
N TYR A 315 -5.66 26.06 -7.69
CA TYR A 315 -4.98 27.34 -7.84
C TYR A 315 -3.99 27.35 -9.01
N GLN A 316 -3.16 26.32 -9.12
CA GLN A 316 -2.19 26.20 -10.23
C GLN A 316 -2.87 26.11 -11.60
N LEU A 317 -4.08 25.55 -11.68
CA LEU A 317 -4.83 25.38 -12.92
C LEU A 317 -5.66 26.62 -13.30
N THR A 318 -6.10 27.42 -12.30
CA THR A 318 -7.11 28.48 -12.53
C THR A 318 -6.65 29.87 -12.11
N HIS A 319 -5.66 29.95 -11.21
CA HIS A 319 -5.19 31.17 -10.56
C HIS A 319 -6.28 31.91 -9.72
N GLU A 320 -7.37 31.23 -9.35
CA GLU A 320 -8.41 31.78 -8.50
C GLU A 320 -7.94 31.78 -7.02
N GLN A 321 -7.83 32.97 -6.42
CA GLN A 321 -7.23 33.18 -5.08
C GLN A 321 -7.90 32.35 -3.98
N LYS A 322 -9.23 32.13 -4.06
CA LYS A 322 -9.98 31.34 -3.07
C LYS A 322 -9.38 29.95 -2.79
N TYR A 323 -8.77 29.34 -3.83
CA TYR A 323 -8.14 28.02 -3.68
C TYR A 323 -6.83 28.11 -2.88
N LEU A 324 -6.00 29.14 -3.13
CA LEU A 324 -4.77 29.32 -2.36
C LEU A 324 -5.08 29.64 -0.89
N ASP A 325 -6.10 30.49 -0.65
CA ASP A 325 -6.52 30.84 0.72
C ASP A 325 -6.96 29.59 1.49
N LYS A 326 -7.77 28.70 0.87
CA LYS A 326 -8.19 27.44 1.49
C LYS A 326 -7.02 26.50 1.72
N ALA A 327 -6.05 26.41 0.81
CA ALA A 327 -4.86 25.59 0.99
C ALA A 327 -4.05 26.03 2.23
N ILE A 328 -3.87 27.35 2.39
CA ILE A 328 -3.20 27.93 3.54
C ILE A 328 -3.99 27.67 4.83
N GLU A 329 -5.31 27.80 4.78
CA GLU A 329 -6.18 27.51 5.91
C GLU A 329 -6.07 26.05 6.36
N CYS A 330 -6.10 25.09 5.43
CA CYS A 330 -5.88 23.67 5.70
C CYS A 330 -4.50 23.43 6.34
N PHE A 331 -3.45 24.00 5.78
CA PHE A 331 -2.09 23.86 6.30
C PHE A 331 -1.97 24.38 7.74
N ASN A 332 -2.48 25.59 7.99
CA ASN A 332 -2.41 26.21 9.31
C ASN A 332 -3.16 25.38 10.36
N TRP A 333 -4.34 24.86 10.02
CA TRP A 333 -5.09 24.00 10.91
C TRP A 333 -4.33 22.69 11.23
N LEU A 334 -3.75 22.06 10.23
CA LEU A 334 -2.96 20.83 10.40
C LEU A 334 -1.75 21.06 11.32
N GLN A 335 -1.03 22.15 11.13
CA GLN A 335 0.12 22.52 11.96
C GLN A 335 -0.29 22.84 13.40
N ALA A 336 -1.40 23.53 13.59
CA ALA A 336 -1.84 23.96 14.91
C ALA A 336 -2.39 22.83 15.77
N TYR A 337 -3.06 21.85 15.15
CA TYR A 337 -3.87 20.89 15.91
C TYR A 337 -3.49 19.42 15.67
N MET A 338 -2.93 19.08 14.51
CA MET A 338 -2.76 17.67 14.15
C MET A 338 -1.30 17.18 14.14
N GLN A 339 -0.33 18.08 14.10
CA GLN A 339 1.08 17.68 14.12
C GLN A 339 1.55 17.37 15.54
N ASP A 340 2.14 16.20 15.74
CA ASP A 340 2.82 15.86 17.00
C ASP A 340 4.14 16.62 17.10
N PRO A 341 4.33 17.46 18.11
CA PRO A 341 5.57 18.23 18.26
C PRO A 341 6.81 17.39 18.59
N SER A 342 6.63 16.11 18.96
CA SER A 342 7.74 15.23 19.36
C SER A 342 8.44 14.57 18.17
N ASP A 343 7.72 14.27 17.08
CA ASP A 343 8.26 13.56 15.90
C ASP A 343 7.81 14.17 14.56
N HIS A 344 7.01 15.25 14.61
CA HIS A 344 6.46 15.98 13.46
C HIS A 344 5.53 15.16 12.54
N LEU A 345 5.11 13.95 12.93
CA LEU A 345 4.09 13.18 12.26
C LEU A 345 2.68 13.69 12.65
N TYR A 346 1.67 13.27 11.87
CA TYR A 346 0.33 13.78 12.06
C TYR A 346 -0.59 12.74 12.67
N TYR A 347 -1.38 13.16 13.67
CA TYR A 347 -2.45 12.40 14.29
C TYR A 347 -3.59 12.14 13.31
N ASP A 348 -4.43 11.16 13.61
CA ASP A 348 -5.52 10.75 12.73
C ASP A 348 -6.68 11.74 12.72
N ASN A 349 -7.27 11.97 13.89
CA ASN A 349 -8.43 12.84 13.99
C ASN A 349 -8.56 13.49 15.38
N VAL A 350 -9.38 14.53 15.46
CA VAL A 350 -9.73 15.20 16.70
C VAL A 350 -11.25 15.39 16.80
N SER A 351 -11.81 15.02 17.94
CA SER A 351 -13.21 15.31 18.28
C SER A 351 -13.35 16.68 18.92
N PRO A 352 -14.51 17.34 18.80
CA PRO A 352 -14.73 18.63 19.47
C PRO A 352 -14.71 18.49 20.99
N ASP A 353 -14.31 19.55 21.66
CA ASP A 353 -14.47 19.69 23.11
C ASP A 353 -15.97 19.67 23.47
N PRO A 354 -16.41 18.89 24.47
CA PRO A 354 -17.83 18.81 24.84
C PRO A 354 -18.40 20.13 25.40
N GLU A 355 -17.57 20.98 26.02
CA GLU A 355 -17.99 22.23 26.63
C GLU A 355 -17.91 23.41 25.63
N ASP A 356 -16.91 23.38 24.74
CA ASP A 356 -16.77 24.37 23.67
C ASP A 356 -16.42 23.65 22.35
N PRO A 357 -17.41 23.26 21.53
CA PRO A 357 -17.18 22.54 20.29
C PRO A 357 -16.31 23.25 19.25
N THR A 358 -16.04 24.55 19.42
CA THR A 358 -15.10 25.28 18.55
C THR A 358 -13.64 24.94 18.85
N GLN A 359 -13.38 24.33 20.01
CA GLN A 359 -12.05 23.91 20.42
C GLN A 359 -11.84 22.42 20.15
N PRO A 360 -10.57 22.00 19.87
CA PRO A 360 -10.22 20.59 19.83
C PRO A 360 -10.36 19.96 21.22
N GLY A 361 -11.01 18.81 21.28
CA GLY A 361 -11.14 17.99 22.48
C GLY A 361 -10.26 16.74 22.42
N ARG A 362 -10.88 15.54 22.38
CA ARG A 362 -10.14 14.28 22.37
C ARG A 362 -9.44 14.04 21.04
N MET A 363 -8.11 13.86 21.11
CA MET A 363 -7.26 13.50 19.99
C MET A 363 -7.17 11.97 19.82
N GLU A 364 -7.33 11.47 18.59
CA GLU A 364 -6.95 10.12 18.21
C GLU A 364 -5.51 10.14 17.69
N THR A 365 -4.60 9.60 18.48
CA THR A 365 -3.15 9.77 18.30
C THR A 365 -2.50 8.73 17.40
N ASN A 366 -3.27 7.83 16.76
CA ASN A 366 -2.75 6.93 15.75
C ASN A 366 -2.12 7.73 14.59
N LYS A 367 -1.01 7.24 14.06
CA LYS A 367 -0.28 7.87 12.97
C LYS A 367 -0.21 6.92 11.79
N TYR A 368 -0.82 7.31 10.69
CA TYR A 368 -0.82 6.57 9.44
C TYR A 368 0.08 7.29 8.41
N SER A 369 0.75 6.55 7.56
CA SER A 369 1.68 7.11 6.57
C SER A 369 1.02 8.13 5.63
N TYR A 370 -0.24 7.91 5.23
CA TYR A 370 -0.99 8.85 4.40
C TYR A 370 -1.31 10.16 5.14
N ASN A 371 -1.50 10.12 6.46
CA ASN A 371 -1.73 11.31 7.28
C ASN A 371 -0.49 12.21 7.41
N SER A 372 0.71 11.68 7.12
CA SER A 372 1.94 12.49 7.07
C SER A 372 2.35 12.83 5.63
N GLY A 373 2.11 11.93 4.68
CA GLY A 373 2.44 12.14 3.27
C GLY A 373 1.65 13.29 2.61
N GLN A 374 0.37 13.45 2.94
CA GLN A 374 -0.45 14.54 2.36
C GLN A 374 -0.11 15.94 2.92
N PRO A 375 0.09 16.15 4.23
CA PRO A 375 0.60 17.42 4.75
C PRO A 375 1.97 17.80 4.18
N LEU A 376 2.88 16.83 4.03
CA LEU A 376 4.17 17.04 3.36
C LEU A 376 3.98 17.54 1.92
N GLN A 377 3.09 16.88 1.14
CA GLN A 377 2.78 17.30 -0.22
C GLN A 377 2.18 18.72 -0.25
N LEU A 378 1.28 19.02 0.68
CA LEU A 378 0.66 20.36 0.82
C LEU A 378 1.72 21.43 1.07
N ALA A 379 2.61 21.20 2.03
CA ALA A 379 3.71 22.11 2.35
C ALA A 379 4.62 22.37 1.15
N CYS A 380 5.03 21.30 0.45
CA CYS A 380 5.82 21.41 -0.78
C CYS A 380 5.11 22.23 -1.89
N LEU A 381 3.81 22.03 -2.06
CA LEU A 381 3.03 22.78 -3.06
C LEU A 381 2.89 24.26 -2.67
N LEU A 382 2.61 24.55 -1.41
CA LEU A 382 2.54 25.93 -0.89
C LEU A 382 3.89 26.64 -1.07
N TYR A 383 5.01 25.99 -0.76
CA TYR A 383 6.34 26.53 -1.05
C TYR A 383 6.54 26.80 -2.54
N LYS A 384 6.19 25.86 -3.41
CA LYS A 384 6.30 26.04 -4.87
C LYS A 384 5.50 27.23 -5.39
N ILE A 385 4.31 27.48 -4.81
CA ILE A 385 3.40 28.57 -5.21
C ILE A 385 3.87 29.90 -4.63
N THR A 386 4.13 29.95 -3.32
CA THR A 386 4.32 31.21 -2.58
C THR A 386 5.78 31.64 -2.43
N LYS A 387 6.71 30.69 -2.57
CA LYS A 387 8.14 30.86 -2.26
C LYS A 387 8.44 31.20 -0.79
N ASN A 388 7.48 30.99 0.10
CA ASN A 388 7.68 31.19 1.53
C ASN A 388 8.40 29.97 2.14
N GLU A 389 9.62 30.22 2.65
CA GLU A 389 10.51 29.19 3.22
C GLU A 389 9.92 28.49 4.46
N SER A 390 8.93 29.08 5.15
CA SER A 390 8.29 28.43 6.29
C SER A 390 7.60 27.11 5.90
N TYR A 391 7.06 27.03 4.68
CA TYR A 391 6.45 25.81 4.18
C TYR A 391 7.49 24.73 3.86
N LEU A 392 8.68 25.13 3.38
CA LEU A 392 9.78 24.19 3.13
C LEU A 392 10.34 23.64 4.44
N THR A 393 10.42 24.47 5.47
CA THR A 393 10.86 24.05 6.81
C THR A 393 9.88 23.07 7.46
N ALA A 394 8.59 23.22 7.17
CA ALA A 394 7.54 22.33 7.69
C ALA A 394 7.40 21.02 6.91
N ALA A 395 7.99 20.93 5.69
CA ALA A 395 8.00 19.73 4.85
C ALA A 395 9.13 18.78 5.24
#